data_0b5433d22223af1593c34469c121cfad
#
_entry.id   0b5433d22223af1593c34469c121cfad
#
_cell.length_a   1.000
_cell.length_b   1.000
_cell.length_c   1.000
_cell.angle_alpha   90.00
_cell.angle_beta   90.00
_cell.angle_gamma   90.00
#
_symmetry.space_group_name_H-M   'P 1'
#
loop_
_entity.id
_entity.type
_entity.pdbx_description
1 polymer ?
#
loop_
_entity_poly.entity_id
_entity_poly.type
_entity_poly.pdbx_seq_one_letter_code
_entity_poly.pdbx_strand_id
1 'polypeptide(L)'
;AYWSKMRLAKSEVIGLSLVSSTSDGSSEVALATPQADCPCLLDALAVYLEHKGKGRPKTFRLAAERSCKYVIGLCGNKPLSQYTRQDALQFRDWLVARGLTGSSITRNFSYLKAVINFALSEYALDVRNPFVGVYHDRSAGVLTRKPIPIEVIRTVQSECRTIDDDMRWLIA
;
A
#
# COMPACT_ATOMS: atom_id res chain seq x y z
N ALA A 1 -20.66 -4.06 3.28
CA ALA A 1 -21.35 -3.76 4.56
C ALA A 1 -20.38 -3.42 5.71
N TYR A 2 -19.06 -3.63 5.54
CA TYR A 2 -18.06 -3.35 6.62
C TYR A 2 -17.62 -1.88 6.68
N TRP A 3 -17.77 -1.13 5.62
CA TRP A 3 -17.31 0.27 5.49
C TRP A 3 -18.29 1.32 5.99
N SER A 4 -19.54 0.96 6.30
CA SER A 4 -20.56 1.90 6.79
C SER A 4 -20.47 2.23 8.28
N LYS A 5 -19.72 1.47 9.06
CA LYS A 5 -19.62 1.62 10.53
C LYS A 5 -18.51 2.53 11.04
N MET A 6 -17.61 3.00 10.17
CA MET A 6 -16.48 3.86 10.59
C MET A 6 -16.73 5.38 10.47
N ARG A 7 -17.95 5.80 10.09
CA ARG A 7 -18.24 7.23 9.82
C ARG A 7 -18.91 7.98 10.97
N LEU A 8 -19.10 7.38 12.13
CA LEU A 8 -19.91 7.95 13.22
C LEU A 8 -19.17 8.16 14.55
N ALA A 9 -17.89 8.55 14.52
CA ALA A 9 -17.20 8.92 15.74
C ALA A 9 -16.17 10.03 15.51
N LYS A 10 -16.61 11.23 15.16
CA LYS A 10 -15.85 12.48 15.32
C LYS A 10 -16.74 13.69 15.07
N SER A 11 -17.58 13.99 16.01
CA SER A 11 -18.10 15.35 16.25
C SER A 11 -18.32 15.47 17.75
N GLU A 12 -17.65 16.41 18.31
CA GLU A 12 -17.78 17.12 19.56
C GLU A 12 -16.44 17.23 20.27
N VAL A 13 -15.85 18.39 20.22
CA VAL A 13 -15.69 19.30 21.36
C VAL A 13 -15.20 20.64 20.83
N ILE A 14 -16.08 21.62 20.89
CA ILE A 14 -15.76 23.04 20.79
C ILE A 14 -15.57 23.53 22.23
N GLY A 15 -14.41 24.05 22.52
CA GLY A 15 -14.15 24.76 23.78
C GLY A 15 -13.28 25.99 23.51
N LEU A 16 -13.95 27.12 23.40
CA LEU A 16 -13.29 28.44 23.37
C LEU A 16 -12.60 28.72 24.71
N SER A 17 -11.37 29.23 24.67
CA SER A 17 -10.89 30.13 25.69
C SER A 17 -9.93 31.15 25.09
N LEU A 18 -10.39 32.39 25.12
CA LEU A 18 -9.68 33.61 24.75
C LEU A 18 -8.88 34.07 25.96
N VAL A 19 -7.57 34.22 25.84
CA VAL A 19 -6.80 35.10 26.76
C VAL A 19 -5.79 35.89 25.94
N SER A 20 -6.01 37.15 25.92
CA SER A 20 -5.11 38.19 25.43
C SER A 20 -3.94 38.41 26.40
N SER A 21 -2.73 38.52 25.88
CA SER A 21 -1.75 39.44 26.46
C SER A 21 -0.62 39.72 25.47
N THR A 22 -0.46 41.00 25.22
CA THR A 22 0.54 41.72 24.47
C THR A 22 1.93 41.56 25.07
N SER A 23 2.97 41.41 24.22
CA SER A 23 4.09 42.39 24.15
C SER A 23 5.28 41.85 23.36
N ASP A 24 5.60 42.64 22.37
CA ASP A 24 6.93 43.14 21.95
C ASP A 24 8.00 42.19 21.39
N GLY A 25 8.31 42.48 20.10
CA GLY A 25 9.68 42.73 19.67
C GLY A 25 10.51 41.50 19.22
N SER A 26 10.41 41.10 17.99
CA SER A 26 11.56 41.00 17.09
C SER A 26 11.12 40.41 15.75
N SER A 27 11.27 41.22 14.72
CA SER A 27 11.07 40.81 13.32
C SER A 27 12.14 39.78 12.92
N GLU A 28 11.76 38.51 12.93
CA GLU A 28 12.44 37.52 12.09
C GLU A 28 11.44 37.15 11.00
N VAL A 29 11.59 37.88 9.89
CA VAL A 29 10.91 37.56 8.64
C VAL A 29 11.51 36.24 8.18
N ALA A 30 10.95 35.15 8.71
CA ALA A 30 11.12 33.83 8.07
C ALA A 30 10.52 33.99 6.68
N LEU A 31 11.38 34.07 5.66
CA LEU A 31 11.00 33.88 4.28
C LEU A 31 10.24 32.56 4.24
N ALA A 32 8.92 32.64 4.25
CA ALA A 32 8.06 31.51 3.86
C ALA A 32 8.37 31.26 2.39
N THR A 33 9.31 30.36 2.12
CA THR A 33 9.40 29.71 0.81
C THR A 33 7.98 29.21 0.49
N PRO A 34 7.43 29.51 -0.70
CA PRO A 34 6.15 28.97 -1.10
C PRO A 34 6.30 27.44 -1.02
N GLN A 35 5.63 26.84 -0.05
CA GLN A 35 5.47 25.39 -0.01
C GLN A 35 4.71 25.07 -1.29
N ALA A 36 5.43 24.65 -2.32
CA ALA A 36 4.84 24.00 -3.47
C ALA A 36 3.88 22.96 -2.91
N ASP A 37 2.59 23.07 -3.28
CA ASP A 37 1.53 22.22 -2.76
C ASP A 37 1.97 20.76 -2.91
N CYS A 38 2.44 20.17 -1.81
CA CYS A 38 2.95 18.82 -1.80
C CYS A 38 1.77 17.87 -2.10
N PRO A 39 1.77 17.12 -3.20
CA PRO A 39 0.63 16.31 -3.58
C PRO A 39 0.30 15.28 -2.51
N CYS A 40 -0.99 15.00 -2.34
CA CYS A 40 -1.46 13.93 -1.50
C CYS A 40 -1.20 12.56 -2.15
N LEU A 41 -1.28 11.49 -1.37
CA LEU A 41 -1.04 10.13 -1.89
C LEU A 41 -2.03 9.74 -3.00
N LEU A 42 -3.27 10.24 -2.97
CA LEU A 42 -4.25 10.02 -4.05
C LEU A 42 -3.84 10.70 -5.35
N ASP A 43 -3.31 11.93 -5.28
CA ASP A 43 -2.85 12.67 -6.45
C ASP A 43 -1.62 11.99 -7.06
N ALA A 44 -0.69 11.57 -6.20
CA ALA A 44 0.47 10.78 -6.60
C ALA A 44 0.08 9.48 -7.33
N LEU A 45 -0.95 8.79 -6.83
CA LEU A 45 -1.48 7.58 -7.46
C LEU A 45 -2.10 7.90 -8.83
N ALA A 46 -2.87 8.99 -8.96
CA ALA A 46 -3.51 9.39 -10.21
C ALA A 46 -2.45 9.65 -11.29
N VAL A 47 -1.45 10.48 -10.99
CA VAL A 47 -0.33 10.79 -11.90
C VAL A 47 0.46 9.54 -12.27
N TYR A 48 0.75 8.67 -11.29
CA TYR A 48 1.43 7.40 -11.55
C TYR A 48 0.66 6.51 -12.52
N LEU A 49 -0.66 6.38 -12.34
CA LEU A 49 -1.50 5.54 -13.20
C LEU A 49 -1.69 6.14 -14.60
N GLU A 50 -1.70 7.45 -14.71
CA GLU A 50 -1.74 8.14 -16.01
C GLU A 50 -0.50 7.85 -16.84
N HIS A 51 0.70 7.94 -16.24
CA HIS A 51 1.97 7.77 -16.95
C HIS A 51 2.40 6.30 -17.09
N LYS A 52 2.28 5.51 -16.03
CA LYS A 52 2.75 4.11 -15.98
C LYS A 52 1.66 3.08 -16.20
N GLY A 53 0.39 3.48 -16.19
CA GLY A 53 -0.76 2.58 -16.37
C GLY A 53 -1.17 2.37 -17.81
N LYS A 54 -0.73 3.22 -18.74
CA LYS A 54 -1.06 3.09 -20.17
C LYS A 54 -0.52 1.77 -20.72
N GLY A 55 -1.42 0.99 -21.37
CA GLY A 55 -1.05 -0.32 -21.92
C GLY A 55 -0.85 -1.44 -20.91
N ARG A 56 -1.01 -1.19 -19.61
CA ARG A 56 -0.91 -2.20 -18.57
C ARG A 56 -2.26 -2.89 -18.29
N PRO A 57 -2.26 -4.18 -17.89
CA PRO A 57 -3.48 -4.90 -17.54
C PRO A 57 -4.19 -4.25 -16.34
N LYS A 58 -5.51 -4.42 -16.27
CA LYS A 58 -6.35 -3.90 -15.17
C LYS A 58 -5.85 -4.32 -13.77
N THR A 59 -5.26 -5.51 -13.66
CA THR A 59 -4.68 -6.04 -12.42
C THR A 59 -3.56 -5.17 -11.86
N PHE A 60 -2.76 -4.53 -12.73
CA PHE A 60 -1.71 -3.60 -12.33
C PHE A 60 -2.30 -2.38 -11.62
N ARG A 61 -3.31 -1.76 -12.25
CA ARG A 61 -4.01 -0.61 -11.70
C ARG A 61 -4.66 -0.94 -10.36
N LEU A 62 -5.43 -2.02 -10.31
CA LEU A 62 -6.12 -2.46 -9.09
C LEU A 62 -5.14 -2.77 -7.94
N ALA A 63 -3.96 -3.30 -8.25
CA ALA A 63 -2.95 -3.59 -7.23
C ALA A 63 -2.34 -2.30 -6.65
N ALA A 64 -2.01 -1.32 -7.48
CA ALA A 64 -1.50 -0.02 -7.02
C ALA A 64 -2.56 0.73 -6.20
N GLU A 65 -3.81 0.80 -6.70
CA GLU A 65 -4.93 1.43 -5.99
C GLU A 65 -5.18 0.77 -4.63
N ARG A 66 -5.16 -0.56 -4.56
CA ARG A 66 -5.36 -1.31 -3.32
C ARG A 66 -4.30 -0.98 -2.28
N SER A 67 -3.03 -0.98 -2.69
CA SER A 67 -1.92 -0.71 -1.78
C SER A 67 -2.00 0.71 -1.21
N CYS A 68 -2.30 1.72 -2.05
CA CYS A 68 -2.48 3.09 -1.61
C CYS A 68 -3.73 3.25 -0.72
N LYS A 69 -4.86 2.62 -1.07
CA LYS A 69 -6.09 2.64 -0.26
C LYS A 69 -5.88 2.07 1.13
N TYR A 70 -5.05 1.03 1.29
CA TYR A 70 -4.72 0.49 2.60
C TYR A 70 -3.99 1.51 3.48
N VAL A 71 -3.00 2.20 2.93
CA VAL A 71 -2.27 3.24 3.67
C VAL A 71 -3.18 4.43 4.01
N ILE A 72 -3.99 4.88 3.06
CA ILE A 72 -4.95 5.97 3.28
C ILE A 72 -5.96 5.60 4.36
N GLY A 73 -6.42 4.35 4.39
CA GLY A 73 -7.35 3.86 5.41
C GLY A 73 -6.75 3.81 6.82
N LEU A 74 -5.43 3.65 6.93
CA LEU A 74 -4.71 3.58 8.22
C LEU A 74 -4.22 4.94 8.69
N CYS A 75 -3.58 5.69 7.80
CA CYS A 75 -2.84 6.89 8.12
C CYS A 75 -3.52 8.18 7.65
N GLY A 76 -4.59 8.05 6.84
CA GLY A 76 -5.25 9.17 6.18
C GLY A 76 -4.58 9.55 4.85
N ASN A 77 -5.30 10.34 4.04
CA ASN A 77 -4.74 10.93 2.81
C ASN A 77 -3.97 12.19 3.16
N LYS A 78 -2.67 12.06 3.37
CA LYS A 78 -1.77 13.15 3.75
C LYS A 78 -0.91 13.58 2.57
N PRO A 79 -0.36 14.81 2.57
CA PRO A 79 0.72 15.21 1.68
C PRO A 79 1.91 14.24 1.81
N LEU A 80 2.62 13.98 0.72
CA LEU A 80 3.73 13.00 0.70
C LEU A 80 4.84 13.34 1.70
N SER A 81 5.05 14.62 1.99
CA SER A 81 6.02 15.10 2.98
C SER A 81 5.66 14.79 4.43
N GLN A 82 4.39 14.51 4.72
CA GLN A 82 3.89 14.25 6.07
C GLN A 82 3.85 12.76 6.43
N TYR A 83 4.12 11.86 5.48
CA TYR A 83 4.26 10.44 5.81
C TYR A 83 5.58 10.20 6.53
N THR A 84 5.50 9.48 7.64
CA THR A 84 6.63 9.19 8.52
C THR A 84 7.05 7.72 8.45
N ARG A 85 8.21 7.42 9.00
CA ARG A 85 8.64 6.03 9.20
C ARG A 85 7.67 5.24 10.07
N GLN A 86 7.05 5.91 11.05
CA GLN A 86 6.04 5.31 11.93
C GLN A 86 4.81 4.83 11.14
N ASP A 87 4.32 5.63 10.19
CA ASP A 87 3.21 5.23 9.31
C ASP A 87 3.59 3.96 8.50
N ALA A 88 4.83 3.86 8.05
CA ALA A 88 5.31 2.70 7.30
C ALA A 88 5.42 1.43 8.17
N LEU A 89 5.82 1.56 9.44
CA LEU A 89 5.84 0.45 10.40
C LEU A 89 4.42 0.02 10.77
N GLN A 90 3.52 0.96 11.03
CA GLN A 90 2.11 0.68 11.30
C GLN A 90 1.44 -0.05 10.12
N PHE A 91 1.76 0.36 8.90
CA PHE A 91 1.26 -0.34 7.70
C PHE A 91 1.77 -1.78 7.61
N ARG A 92 3.06 -2.02 7.88
CA ARG A 92 3.62 -3.37 7.96
C ARG A 92 2.88 -4.23 8.98
N ASP A 93 2.75 -3.72 10.20
CA ASP A 93 2.17 -4.48 11.32
C ASP A 93 0.69 -4.80 11.06
N TRP A 94 -0.02 -3.88 10.43
CA TRP A 94 -1.39 -4.12 9.99
C TRP A 94 -1.50 -5.21 8.92
N LEU A 95 -0.57 -5.25 7.94
CA LEU A 95 -0.55 -6.32 6.93
C LEU A 95 -0.24 -7.69 7.56
N VAL A 96 0.69 -7.72 8.53
CA VAL A 96 1.02 -8.94 9.29
C VAL A 96 -0.19 -9.41 10.11
N ALA A 97 -0.83 -8.50 10.83
CA ALA A 97 -2.03 -8.81 11.65
C ALA A 97 -3.20 -9.35 10.81
N ARG A 98 -3.27 -8.99 9.53
CA ARG A 98 -4.23 -9.57 8.56
C ARG A 98 -3.86 -10.96 8.06
N GLY A 99 -2.74 -11.52 8.48
CA GLY A 99 -2.27 -12.83 8.05
C GLY A 99 -1.77 -12.90 6.62
N LEU A 100 -1.32 -11.77 6.03
CA LEU A 100 -0.76 -11.78 4.70
C LEU A 100 0.61 -12.46 4.69
N THR A 101 0.88 -13.23 3.65
CA THR A 101 2.19 -13.84 3.44
C THR A 101 3.26 -12.79 3.19
N GLY A 102 4.52 -13.07 3.53
CA GLY A 102 5.65 -12.17 3.33
C GLY A 102 5.80 -11.69 1.89
N SER A 103 5.50 -12.56 0.91
CA SER A 103 5.48 -12.20 -0.52
C SER A 103 4.38 -11.18 -0.86
N SER A 104 3.19 -11.32 -0.24
CA SER A 104 2.09 -10.37 -0.40
C SER A 104 2.41 -9.02 0.23
N ILE A 105 3.05 -9.02 1.39
CA ILE A 105 3.54 -7.79 2.06
C ILE A 105 4.56 -7.09 1.17
N THR A 106 5.56 -7.82 0.67
CA THR A 106 6.56 -7.29 -0.27
C THR A 106 5.91 -6.64 -1.49
N ARG A 107 4.89 -7.28 -2.07
CA ARG A 107 4.17 -6.76 -3.24
C ARG A 107 3.45 -5.45 -2.93
N ASN A 108 2.73 -5.35 -1.80
CA ASN A 108 2.06 -4.12 -1.39
C ASN A 108 3.05 -2.97 -1.20
N PHE A 109 4.17 -3.21 -0.50
CA PHE A 109 5.24 -2.22 -0.35
C PHE A 109 5.87 -1.82 -1.69
N SER A 110 6.01 -2.75 -2.63
CA SER A 110 6.59 -2.47 -3.94
C SER A 110 5.72 -1.51 -4.76
N TYR A 111 4.40 -1.71 -4.78
CA TYR A 111 3.48 -0.78 -5.46
C TYR A 111 3.49 0.59 -4.79
N LEU A 112 3.38 0.64 -3.47
CA LEU A 112 3.38 1.90 -2.72
C LEU A 112 4.67 2.70 -2.93
N LYS A 113 5.83 2.03 -2.84
CA LYS A 113 7.13 2.67 -3.10
C LYS A 113 7.23 3.20 -4.53
N ALA A 114 6.72 2.45 -5.52
CA ALA A 114 6.75 2.88 -6.92
C ALA A 114 5.91 4.14 -7.13
N VAL A 115 4.71 4.21 -6.54
CA VAL A 115 3.84 5.40 -6.61
C VAL A 115 4.51 6.61 -5.97
N ILE A 116 5.00 6.47 -4.74
CA ILE A 116 5.60 7.57 -4.00
C ILE A 116 6.89 8.04 -4.68
N ASN A 117 7.82 7.14 -5.05
CA ASN A 117 9.07 7.52 -5.70
C ASN A 117 8.83 8.21 -7.04
N PHE A 118 7.83 7.75 -7.80
CA PHE A 118 7.46 8.39 -9.05
C PHE A 118 6.99 9.83 -8.81
N ALA A 119 6.07 10.02 -7.87
CA ALA A 119 5.57 11.36 -7.54
C ALA A 119 6.68 12.27 -6.98
N LEU A 120 7.55 11.77 -6.10
CA LEU A 120 8.69 12.55 -5.61
C LEU A 120 9.59 13.04 -6.76
N SER A 121 9.78 12.21 -7.78
CA SER A 121 10.54 12.56 -8.98
C SER A 121 9.83 13.57 -9.87
N GLU A 122 8.52 13.37 -10.13
CA GLU A 122 7.73 14.24 -11.00
C GLU A 122 7.55 15.66 -10.42
N TYR A 123 7.35 15.74 -9.10
CA TYR A 123 7.18 17.01 -8.40
C TYR A 123 8.49 17.58 -7.86
N ALA A 124 9.65 16.99 -8.19
CA ALA A 124 10.97 17.39 -7.73
C ALA A 124 11.04 17.63 -6.20
N LEU A 125 10.37 16.77 -5.42
CA LEU A 125 10.32 16.89 -3.98
C LEU A 125 11.59 16.26 -3.36
N ASP A 126 12.31 17.05 -2.56
CA ASP A 126 13.45 16.54 -1.79
C ASP A 126 13.01 15.93 -0.46
N VAL A 127 12.20 14.86 -0.56
CA VAL A 127 11.68 14.10 0.57
C VAL A 127 12.06 12.64 0.43
N ARG A 128 12.62 12.07 1.48
CA ARG A 128 12.93 10.63 1.49
C ARG A 128 11.67 9.81 1.66
N ASN A 129 11.47 8.83 0.79
CA ASN A 129 10.33 7.91 0.90
C ASN A 129 10.43 7.05 2.18
N PRO A 130 9.50 7.18 3.15
CA PRO A 130 9.58 6.48 4.44
C PRO A 130 9.29 4.98 4.35
N PHE A 131 8.68 4.52 3.25
CA PHE A 131 8.33 3.12 3.02
C PHE A 131 9.48 2.28 2.45
N VAL A 132 10.63 2.91 2.15
CA VAL A 132 11.82 2.20 1.67
C VAL A 132 12.53 1.51 2.83
N GLY A 133 13.00 0.28 2.63
CA GLY A 133 13.78 -0.45 3.61
C GLY A 133 13.02 -0.85 4.88
N VAL A 134 11.69 -1.01 4.82
CA VAL A 134 10.91 -1.58 5.92
C VAL A 134 11.15 -3.08 5.97
N TYR A 135 11.71 -3.54 7.08
CA TYR A 135 11.95 -4.97 7.31
C TYR A 135 10.63 -5.71 7.55
N HIS A 136 10.48 -6.84 6.93
CA HIS A 136 9.44 -7.84 7.20
C HIS A 136 9.96 -9.22 6.81
N ASP A 137 9.46 -10.26 7.45
CA ASP A 137 9.79 -11.64 7.10
C ASP A 137 9.16 -12.02 5.76
N ARG A 138 10.00 -12.25 4.76
CA ARG A 138 9.57 -12.62 3.40
C ARG A 138 9.10 -14.06 3.29
N SER A 139 9.52 -14.92 4.22
CA SER A 139 9.17 -16.34 4.28
C SER A 139 7.90 -16.60 5.09
N ALA A 140 7.41 -15.60 5.84
CA ALA A 140 6.20 -15.74 6.64
C ALA A 140 5.01 -16.19 5.80
N GLY A 141 4.33 -17.24 6.27
CA GLY A 141 3.13 -17.79 5.61
C GLY A 141 3.40 -18.52 4.30
N VAL A 142 4.64 -18.82 3.96
CA VAL A 142 4.98 -19.66 2.80
C VAL A 142 4.74 -21.11 3.18
N LEU A 143 3.68 -21.70 2.63
CA LEU A 143 3.46 -23.13 2.71
C LEU A 143 4.37 -23.82 1.69
N THR A 144 5.30 -24.62 2.17
CA THR A 144 6.10 -25.49 1.31
C THR A 144 5.17 -26.55 0.70
N ARG A 145 4.98 -26.50 -0.61
CA ARG A 145 4.23 -27.52 -1.31
C ARG A 145 4.98 -28.84 -1.20
N LYS A 146 4.32 -29.85 -0.65
CA LYS A 146 4.86 -31.21 -0.62
C LYS A 146 4.78 -31.78 -2.04
N PRO A 147 5.79 -32.55 -2.47
CA PRO A 147 5.69 -33.32 -3.71
C PRO A 147 4.44 -34.22 -3.67
N ILE A 148 3.78 -34.37 -4.80
CA ILE A 148 2.68 -35.32 -4.91
C ILE A 148 3.26 -36.75 -4.80
N PRO A 149 2.73 -37.59 -3.90
CA PRO A 149 3.19 -38.97 -3.80
C PRO A 149 3.05 -39.71 -5.15
N ILE A 150 4.02 -40.55 -5.46
CA ILE A 150 4.05 -41.25 -6.76
C ILE A 150 2.81 -42.15 -6.95
N GLU A 151 2.26 -42.66 -5.86
CA GLU A 151 1.06 -43.51 -5.86
C GLU A 151 -0.17 -42.71 -6.35
N VAL A 152 -0.29 -41.46 -5.93
CA VAL A 152 -1.37 -40.56 -6.38
C VAL A 152 -1.21 -40.26 -7.87
N ILE A 153 0.02 -40.03 -8.33
CA ILE A 153 0.30 -39.78 -9.76
C ILE A 153 -0.11 -41.03 -10.58
N ARG A 154 0.27 -42.24 -10.13
CA ARG A 154 -0.09 -43.49 -10.79
C ARG A 154 -1.60 -43.70 -10.84
N THR A 155 -2.31 -43.41 -9.75
CA THR A 155 -3.77 -43.50 -9.71
C THR A 155 -4.40 -42.55 -10.72
N VAL A 156 -3.99 -41.28 -10.75
CA VAL A 156 -4.49 -40.29 -11.72
C VAL A 156 -4.24 -40.75 -13.16
N GLN A 157 -3.03 -41.24 -13.45
CA GLN A 157 -2.69 -41.77 -14.79
C GLN A 157 -3.51 -42.98 -15.17
N SER A 158 -3.79 -43.88 -14.21
CA SER A 158 -4.65 -45.04 -14.45
C SER A 158 -6.09 -44.61 -14.78
N GLU A 159 -6.64 -43.67 -14.01
CA GLU A 159 -7.98 -43.11 -14.26
C GLU A 159 -8.04 -42.40 -15.62
N CYS A 160 -7.02 -41.62 -15.98
CA CYS A 160 -6.94 -40.97 -17.29
C CYS A 160 -6.97 -41.99 -18.45
N ARG A 161 -6.28 -43.13 -18.31
CA ARG A 161 -6.31 -44.20 -19.32
C ARG A 161 -7.68 -44.87 -19.45
N THR A 162 -8.41 -45.01 -18.35
CA THR A 162 -9.74 -45.60 -18.33
C THR A 162 -10.78 -44.75 -19.06
N ILE A 163 -10.65 -43.44 -18.98
CA ILE A 163 -11.65 -42.50 -19.54
C ILE A 163 -11.23 -42.00 -20.92
N ASP A 164 -9.92 -42.01 -21.22
CA ASP A 164 -9.30 -41.65 -22.52
C ASP A 164 -9.88 -40.36 -23.14
N ASP A 165 -9.81 -39.25 -22.37
CA ASP A 165 -10.29 -37.94 -22.77
C ASP A 165 -9.11 -36.99 -22.94
N ASP A 166 -8.99 -36.33 -24.09
CA ASP A 166 -7.90 -35.41 -24.44
C ASP A 166 -7.67 -34.31 -23.38
N MET A 167 -8.73 -33.80 -22.77
CA MET A 167 -8.64 -32.79 -21.73
C MET A 167 -7.97 -33.30 -20.43
N ARG A 168 -8.10 -34.56 -20.12
CA ARG A 168 -7.49 -35.18 -18.92
C ARG A 168 -6.02 -35.47 -19.09
N TRP A 169 -5.59 -35.83 -20.29
CA TRP A 169 -4.18 -35.99 -20.60
C TRP A 169 -3.38 -34.71 -20.57
N LEU A 170 -4.05 -33.55 -20.83
CA LEU A 170 -3.43 -32.24 -20.68
C LEU A 170 -3.15 -31.86 -19.21
N ILE A 171 -3.82 -32.50 -18.27
CA ILE A 171 -3.73 -32.20 -16.82
C ILE A 171 -2.86 -33.24 -16.09
N ALA A 172 -2.72 -34.44 -16.62
CA ALA A 172 -1.97 -35.54 -16.04
C ALA A 172 -0.51 -35.55 -16.45
#